data_9eb809ca09981363814aace6c1d74331
#
_entry.id   9eb809ca09981363814aace6c1d74331
#
_cell.length_a   1.000
_cell.length_b   1.000
_cell.length_c   1.000
_cell.angle_alpha   90.00
_cell.angle_beta   90.00
_cell.angle_gamma   90.00
#
_symmetry.space_group_name_H-M   'P 1'
#
loop_
_entity.id
_entity.type
_entity.pdbx_description
1 polymer ?
#
loop_
_entity_poly.entity_id
_entity_poly.type
_entity_poly.pdbx_seq_one_letter_code
_entity_poly.pdbx_strand_id
1 'polypeptide(L)'
;MPFRYRYFPEKGCLYTVGKGKVSLQEFLDYHLSIQIDNPKPVLRILADYRELDPSDLKTSDIEKLKESALNKVEAKYAKVREATVVSDLLTWGLSRQYDGSYYSELYDLQVFTDIDEARSWLELPPETVLKFDA
;
A
#
# COMPACT_ATOMS: atom_id res chain seq x y z
N MET A 1 14.06 -9.25 4.29
CA MET A 1 13.22 -8.17 3.72
C MET A 1 11.89 -8.14 4.43
N PRO A 2 11.44 -6.97 4.97
CA PRO A 2 10.13 -6.90 5.62
C PRO A 2 8.96 -6.99 4.66
N PHE A 3 9.18 -6.81 3.36
CA PHE A 3 8.11 -6.79 2.38
C PHE A 3 8.17 -7.94 1.40
N ARG A 4 6.98 -8.50 1.09
CA ARG A 4 6.77 -9.43 0.00
C ARG A 4 5.62 -8.91 -0.84
N TYR A 5 5.71 -9.01 -2.16
CA TYR A 5 4.64 -8.53 -3.01
C TYR A 5 4.51 -9.39 -4.27
N ARG A 6 3.33 -9.36 -4.85
CA ARG A 6 3.03 -10.01 -6.11
C ARG A 6 1.96 -9.23 -6.86
N TYR A 7 2.16 -9.08 -8.16
CA TYR A 7 1.18 -8.46 -9.03
C TYR A 7 0.30 -9.52 -9.67
N PHE A 8 -1.01 -9.29 -9.65
CA PHE A 8 -2.00 -10.16 -10.27
C PHE A 8 -2.57 -9.45 -11.50
N PRO A 9 -2.04 -9.75 -12.71
CA PRO A 9 -2.42 -9.02 -13.92
C PRO A 9 -3.91 -9.10 -14.24
N GLU A 10 -4.52 -10.24 -14.00
CA GLU A 10 -5.94 -10.45 -14.30
C GLU A 10 -6.86 -9.58 -13.44
N LYS A 11 -6.37 -9.14 -12.29
CA LYS A 11 -7.11 -8.28 -11.37
C LYS A 11 -6.63 -6.83 -11.40
N GLY A 12 -5.48 -6.57 -12.03
CA GLY A 12 -4.85 -5.26 -11.96
C GLY A 12 -4.51 -4.88 -10.53
N CYS A 13 -4.08 -5.85 -9.71
CA CYS A 13 -3.87 -5.65 -8.28
C CYS A 13 -2.47 -6.09 -7.86
N LEU A 14 -1.76 -5.20 -7.18
CA LEU A 14 -0.52 -5.51 -6.48
C LEU A 14 -0.87 -5.83 -5.03
N TYR A 15 -0.53 -7.01 -4.57
CA TYR A 15 -0.72 -7.42 -3.18
C TYR A 15 0.63 -7.42 -2.47
N THR A 16 0.73 -6.66 -1.38
CA THR A 16 1.93 -6.55 -0.56
C THR A 16 1.62 -6.96 0.87
N VAL A 17 2.54 -7.70 1.49
CA VAL A 17 2.47 -8.00 2.92
C VAL A 17 3.79 -7.56 3.55
N GLY A 18 3.68 -6.83 4.65
CA GLY A 18 4.84 -6.43 5.44
C GLY A 18 4.83 -7.10 6.79
N LYS A 19 6.00 -7.50 7.28
CA LYS A 19 6.16 -8.12 8.59
C LYS A 19 7.43 -7.65 9.28
N GLY A 20 7.34 -7.45 10.59
CA GLY A 20 8.49 -7.13 11.42
C GLY A 20 8.83 -5.65 11.40
N LYS A 21 9.96 -5.33 12.02
CA LYS A 21 10.39 -3.95 12.15
C LYS A 21 10.86 -3.41 10.80
N VAL A 22 10.48 -2.19 10.48
CA VAL A 22 10.79 -1.58 9.20
C VAL A 22 11.47 -0.23 9.40
N SER A 23 12.51 0.04 8.60
CA SER A 23 13.17 1.34 8.56
C SER A 23 12.66 2.14 7.36
N LEU A 24 12.89 3.45 7.38
CA LEU A 24 12.57 4.30 6.23
C LEU A 24 13.28 3.80 4.97
N GLN A 25 14.55 3.45 5.07
CA GLN A 25 15.32 2.99 3.91
C GLN A 25 14.72 1.70 3.32
N GLU A 26 14.31 0.77 4.16
CA GLU A 26 13.69 -0.46 3.69
C GLU A 26 12.38 -0.18 2.95
N PHE A 27 11.59 0.77 3.46
CA PHE A 27 10.35 1.16 2.79
C PHE A 27 10.62 1.80 1.42
N LEU A 28 11.61 2.70 1.37
CA LEU A 28 11.98 3.35 0.11
C LEU A 28 12.51 2.34 -0.91
N ASP A 29 13.34 1.40 -0.45
CA ASP A 29 13.86 0.34 -1.31
C ASP A 29 12.73 -0.54 -1.85
N TYR A 30 11.73 -0.84 -1.02
CA TYR A 30 10.56 -1.58 -1.46
C TYR A 30 9.82 -0.81 -2.58
N HIS A 31 9.58 0.49 -2.39
CA HIS A 31 8.93 1.30 -3.42
C HIS A 31 9.71 1.26 -4.74
N LEU A 32 11.02 1.35 -4.67
CA LEU A 32 11.86 1.33 -5.88
C LEU A 32 11.90 -0.04 -6.55
N SER A 33 11.69 -1.11 -5.77
CA SER A 33 11.77 -2.47 -6.30
C SER A 33 10.55 -2.88 -7.10
N ILE A 34 9.41 -2.20 -6.91
CA ILE A 34 8.17 -2.57 -7.57
C ILE A 34 8.27 -2.29 -9.07
N GLN A 35 8.08 -3.34 -9.87
CA GLN A 35 8.03 -3.25 -11.31
C GLN A 35 6.81 -4.02 -11.80
N ILE A 36 6.00 -3.36 -12.62
CA ILE A 36 4.78 -3.94 -13.16
C ILE A 36 4.81 -3.71 -14.66
N ASP A 37 4.85 -4.79 -15.41
CA ASP A 37 4.81 -4.73 -16.86
C ASP A 37 3.36 -4.60 -17.33
N ASN A 38 3.11 -3.69 -18.26
CA ASN A 38 1.79 -3.47 -18.86
C ASN A 38 0.69 -3.28 -17.81
N PRO A 39 0.83 -2.29 -16.92
CA PRO A 39 -0.18 -2.06 -15.89
C PRO A 39 -1.52 -1.70 -16.52
N LYS A 40 -2.61 -2.09 -15.85
CA LYS A 40 -3.94 -1.66 -16.26
C LYS A 40 -4.11 -0.17 -15.99
N PRO A 41 -5.08 0.50 -16.66
CA PRO A 41 -5.30 1.94 -16.46
C PRO A 41 -5.45 2.36 -15.00
N VAL A 42 -6.04 1.49 -14.18
CA VAL A 42 -6.10 1.70 -12.73
C VAL A 42 -5.35 0.56 -12.06
N LEU A 43 -4.26 0.90 -11.39
CA LEU A 43 -3.53 -0.05 -10.56
C LEU A 43 -4.14 -0.05 -9.16
N ARG A 44 -4.56 -1.20 -8.69
CA ARG A 44 -5.04 -1.37 -7.32
C ARG A 44 -3.92 -1.96 -6.48
N ILE A 45 -3.70 -1.42 -5.29
CA ILE A 45 -2.70 -1.92 -4.36
C ILE A 45 -3.40 -2.27 -3.06
N LEU A 46 -3.26 -3.51 -2.63
CA LEU A 46 -3.68 -3.94 -1.30
C LEU A 46 -2.41 -4.17 -0.49
N ALA A 47 -2.13 -3.27 0.46
CA ALA A 47 -0.94 -3.32 1.28
C ALA A 47 -1.32 -3.74 2.69
N ASP A 48 -1.01 -4.98 3.07
CA ASP A 48 -1.32 -5.52 4.39
C ASP A 48 -0.12 -5.31 5.31
N TYR A 49 -0.18 -4.26 6.11
CA TYR A 49 0.88 -3.88 7.04
C TYR A 49 0.51 -4.16 8.50
N ARG A 50 -0.47 -5.06 8.74
CA ARG A 50 -0.91 -5.35 10.11
C ARG A 50 0.19 -5.93 10.98
N GLU A 51 1.17 -6.61 10.39
CA GLU A 51 2.28 -7.22 11.13
C GLU A 51 3.57 -6.41 11.03
N LEU A 52 3.54 -5.22 10.43
CA LEU A 52 4.68 -4.31 10.42
C LEU A 52 4.79 -3.58 11.75
N ASP A 53 6.03 -3.35 12.17
CA ASP A 53 6.34 -2.53 13.33
C ASP A 53 7.00 -1.24 12.85
N PRO A 54 6.28 -0.10 12.85
CA PRO A 54 6.79 1.18 12.37
C PRO A 54 7.50 1.99 13.46
N SER A 55 7.89 1.37 14.58
CA SER A 55 8.43 2.11 15.72
C SER A 55 9.71 2.89 15.42
N ASP A 56 10.45 2.50 14.38
CA ASP A 56 11.64 3.23 13.95
C ASP A 56 11.33 4.36 12.97
N LEU A 57 10.06 4.55 12.59
CA LEU A 57 9.66 5.61 11.69
C LEU A 57 9.21 6.85 12.46
N LYS A 58 9.59 8.01 11.96
CA LYS A 58 9.16 9.30 12.51
C LYS A 58 7.99 9.83 11.68
N THR A 59 7.26 10.80 12.20
CA THR A 59 6.16 11.44 11.47
C THR A 59 6.65 12.01 10.14
N SER A 60 7.84 12.63 10.14
CA SER A 60 8.44 13.16 8.91
C SER A 60 8.76 12.07 7.90
N ASP A 61 9.03 10.86 8.35
CA ASP A 61 9.30 9.73 7.45
C ASP A 61 8.04 9.31 6.71
N ILE A 62 6.89 9.36 7.37
CA ILE A 62 5.61 9.04 6.73
C ILE A 62 5.34 9.98 5.55
N GLU A 63 5.65 11.27 5.72
CA GLU A 63 5.50 12.24 4.62
C GLU A 63 6.45 11.92 3.46
N LYS A 64 7.67 11.51 3.74
CA LYS A 64 8.62 11.10 2.71
C LYS A 64 8.12 9.88 1.93
N LEU A 65 7.48 8.95 2.63
CA LEU A 65 6.93 7.75 1.99
C LEU A 65 5.78 8.12 1.05
N LYS A 66 4.93 9.05 1.44
CA LYS A 66 3.85 9.55 0.57
C LYS A 66 4.41 10.19 -0.70
N GLU A 67 5.41 11.03 -0.56
CA GLU A 67 6.06 11.69 -1.70
C GLU A 67 6.70 10.66 -2.64
N SER A 68 7.38 9.67 -2.09
CA SER A 68 8.01 8.61 -2.87
C SER A 68 6.98 7.84 -3.69
N ALA A 69 5.85 7.48 -3.07
CA ALA A 69 4.79 6.76 -3.75
C ALA A 69 4.20 7.59 -4.88
N LEU A 70 3.91 8.87 -4.62
CA LEU A 70 3.35 9.76 -5.63
C LEU A 70 4.28 9.94 -6.82
N ASN A 71 5.56 10.19 -6.56
CA ASN A 71 6.54 10.36 -7.63
C ASN A 71 6.61 9.14 -8.53
N LYS A 72 6.53 7.95 -7.95
CA LYS A 72 6.55 6.71 -8.71
C LYS A 72 5.32 6.58 -9.61
N VAL A 73 4.15 6.95 -9.09
CA VAL A 73 2.90 6.88 -9.86
C VAL A 73 2.93 7.84 -11.04
N GLU A 74 3.33 9.08 -10.80
CA GLU A 74 3.39 10.09 -11.87
C GLU A 74 4.34 9.68 -12.99
N ALA A 75 5.40 8.94 -12.64
CA ALA A 75 6.39 8.53 -13.62
C ALA A 75 5.96 7.32 -14.45
N LYS A 76 5.10 6.44 -13.93
CA LYS A 76 4.87 5.12 -14.55
C LYS A 76 3.42 4.70 -14.75
N TYR A 77 2.48 5.19 -13.95
CA TYR A 77 1.11 4.65 -13.95
C TYR A 77 0.08 5.73 -14.17
N ALA A 78 -1.04 5.36 -14.81
CA ALA A 78 -2.10 6.31 -15.11
C ALA A 78 -2.89 6.71 -13.87
N LYS A 79 -3.19 5.74 -13.00
CA LYS A 79 -3.92 5.98 -11.76
C LYS A 79 -3.69 4.85 -10.79
N VAL A 80 -3.59 5.18 -9.48
CA VAL A 80 -3.42 4.18 -8.43
C VAL A 80 -4.49 4.36 -7.36
N ARG A 81 -5.08 3.26 -6.93
CA ARG A 81 -5.88 3.18 -5.72
C ARG A 81 -5.17 2.24 -4.75
N GLU A 82 -4.77 2.74 -3.62
CA GLU A 82 -4.10 1.93 -2.62
C GLU A 82 -4.92 1.85 -1.34
N ALA A 83 -5.21 0.63 -0.89
CA ALA A 83 -5.77 0.36 0.42
C ALA A 83 -4.66 -0.19 1.31
N THR A 84 -4.33 0.54 2.37
CA THR A 84 -3.32 0.14 3.34
C THR A 84 -4.02 -0.33 4.61
N VAL A 85 -3.73 -1.55 5.04
CA VAL A 85 -4.34 -2.14 6.24
C VAL A 85 -3.31 -2.18 7.36
N VAL A 86 -3.66 -1.59 8.50
CA VAL A 86 -2.79 -1.52 9.68
C VAL A 86 -3.48 -2.17 10.88
N SER A 87 -2.71 -2.58 11.88
CA SER A 87 -3.27 -3.20 13.10
C SER A 87 -4.05 -2.19 13.93
N ASP A 88 -3.52 -0.97 14.07
CA ASP A 88 -4.21 0.12 14.72
C ASP A 88 -3.65 1.44 14.23
N LEU A 89 -4.46 2.50 14.31
CA LEU A 89 -4.10 3.80 13.78
C LEU A 89 -3.03 4.51 14.62
N LEU A 90 -3.07 4.32 15.93
CA LEU A 90 -2.14 5.01 16.83
C LEU A 90 -0.70 4.56 16.62
N THR A 91 -0.49 3.27 16.36
CA THR A 91 0.85 2.72 16.08
C THR A 91 1.49 3.44 14.89
N TRP A 92 0.68 3.89 13.94
CA TRP A 92 1.15 4.60 12.75
C TRP A 92 1.06 6.11 12.89
N GLY A 93 0.79 6.63 14.09
CA GLY A 93 0.68 8.07 14.32
C GLY A 93 -0.59 8.69 13.76
N LEU A 94 -1.64 7.90 13.60
CA LEU A 94 -2.91 8.36 13.08
C LEU A 94 -3.93 8.42 14.21
N SER A 95 -4.71 9.48 14.31
CA SER A 95 -5.70 9.66 15.37
C SER A 95 -7.06 9.07 15.01
N ARG A 96 -7.29 8.79 13.73
CA ARG A 96 -8.53 8.20 13.22
C ARG A 96 -8.26 7.64 11.84
N GLN A 97 -9.21 6.92 11.28
CA GLN A 97 -9.09 6.45 9.90
C GLN A 97 -8.80 7.66 9.02
N TYR A 98 -7.82 7.51 8.15
CA TYR A 98 -7.24 8.62 7.43
C TYR A 98 -8.14 9.02 6.26
N ASP A 99 -9.15 9.84 6.55
CA ASP A 99 -10.12 10.28 5.55
C ASP A 99 -9.52 11.34 4.62
N GLY A 100 -8.54 12.06 5.11
CA GLY A 100 -7.84 13.03 4.30
C GLY A 100 -6.65 12.43 3.60
N SER A 101 -6.55 11.16 3.63
CA SER A 101 -5.50 10.40 3.03
C SER A 101 -4.73 11.15 1.95
N TYR A 102 -3.60 10.69 1.60
CA TYR A 102 -2.84 11.31 0.55
C TYR A 102 -3.59 11.18 -0.77
N TYR A 103 -4.17 12.30 -1.22
CA TYR A 103 -5.03 12.31 -2.40
C TYR A 103 -4.45 13.21 -3.49
N SER A 104 -4.42 12.69 -4.70
CA SER A 104 -4.24 13.48 -5.91
C SER A 104 -5.14 12.85 -6.98
N GLU A 105 -5.25 13.50 -8.13
CA GLU A 105 -6.06 12.92 -9.22
C GLU A 105 -5.54 11.54 -9.66
N LEU A 106 -4.26 11.27 -9.43
CA LEU A 106 -3.62 10.03 -9.89
C LEU A 106 -3.43 9.00 -8.77
N TYR A 107 -3.47 9.43 -7.51
CA TYR A 107 -3.18 8.53 -6.40
C TYR A 107 -4.20 8.71 -5.29
N ASP A 108 -4.99 7.68 -5.04
CA ASP A 108 -6.01 7.65 -4.00
C ASP A 108 -5.62 6.60 -2.97
N LEU A 109 -5.20 7.07 -1.80
CA LEU A 109 -4.75 6.21 -0.70
C LEU A 109 -5.75 6.28 0.45
N GLN A 110 -6.19 5.13 0.93
CA GLN A 110 -7.07 5.03 2.09
C GLN A 110 -6.49 4.02 3.07
N VAL A 111 -6.58 4.34 4.38
CA VAL A 111 -6.09 3.47 5.45
C VAL A 111 -7.25 2.76 6.12
N PHE A 112 -7.09 1.46 6.37
CA PHE A 112 -8.10 0.60 6.97
C PHE A 112 -7.50 -0.17 8.14
N THR A 113 -8.37 -0.62 9.05
CA THR A 113 -7.99 -1.57 10.10
C THR A 113 -8.64 -2.94 9.87
N ASP A 114 -9.49 -3.06 8.86
CA ASP A 114 -10.17 -4.30 8.47
C ASP A 114 -9.87 -4.61 7.02
N ILE A 115 -9.33 -5.81 6.77
CA ILE A 115 -8.91 -6.19 5.41
C ILE A 115 -10.11 -6.41 4.47
N ASP A 116 -11.24 -6.83 5.00
CA ASP A 116 -12.43 -7.02 4.15
C ASP A 116 -12.99 -5.68 3.68
N GLU A 117 -12.96 -4.66 4.53
CA GLU A 117 -13.33 -3.31 4.13
C GLU A 117 -12.38 -2.77 3.06
N ALA A 118 -11.09 -3.04 3.21
CA ALA A 118 -10.09 -2.63 2.23
C ALA A 118 -10.34 -3.27 0.87
N ARG A 119 -10.62 -4.57 0.85
CA ARG A 119 -10.95 -5.28 -0.39
C ARG A 119 -12.18 -4.71 -1.06
N SER A 120 -13.22 -4.45 -0.26
CA SER A 120 -14.46 -3.87 -0.75
C SER A 120 -14.23 -2.50 -1.40
N TRP A 121 -13.45 -1.68 -0.75
CA TRP A 121 -13.11 -0.35 -1.27
C TRP A 121 -12.36 -0.44 -2.59
N LEU A 122 -11.50 -1.44 -2.74
CA LEU A 122 -10.79 -1.70 -3.99
C LEU A 122 -11.64 -2.40 -5.04
N GLU A 123 -12.89 -2.73 -4.71
CA GLU A 123 -13.80 -3.44 -5.60
C GLU A 123 -13.28 -4.84 -5.97
N LEU A 124 -12.56 -5.48 -5.04
CA LEU A 124 -12.17 -6.87 -5.18
C LEU A 124 -13.27 -7.76 -4.61
N PRO A 125 -13.67 -8.84 -5.32
CA PRO A 125 -14.68 -9.75 -4.79
C PRO A 125 -14.28 -10.32 -3.43
N PRO A 126 -15.25 -10.54 -2.49
CA PRO A 126 -14.93 -11.08 -1.17
C PRO A 126 -14.19 -12.42 -1.21
N GLU A 127 -14.48 -13.24 -2.19
CA GLU A 127 -13.85 -14.56 -2.37
C GLU A 127 -12.48 -14.47 -3.05
N THR A 128 -11.99 -13.27 -3.35
CA THR A 128 -10.68 -13.11 -3.97
C THR A 128 -9.59 -13.60 -3.04
N VAL A 129 -8.82 -14.57 -3.50
CA VAL A 129 -7.68 -15.09 -2.76
C VAL A 129 -6.41 -14.58 -3.42
N LEU A 130 -5.63 -13.81 -2.66
CA LEU A 130 -4.36 -13.28 -3.10
C LEU A 130 -3.26 -14.04 -2.35
N LYS A 131 -2.45 -14.81 -3.08
CA LYS A 131 -1.38 -15.61 -2.50
C LYS A 131 -0.06 -15.31 -3.20
N PHE A 132 1.03 -15.45 -2.46
CA PHE A 132 2.37 -15.29 -3.04
C PHE A 132 2.76 -16.52 -3.85
N ASP A 133 2.32 -17.68 -3.43
CA ASP A 133 2.60 -18.95 -4.10
C ASP A 133 1.38 -19.31 -4.93
N ALA A 134 1.54 -19.37 -6.21
CA ALA A 134 0.46 -19.71 -7.12
C ALA A 134 0.63 -21.14 -7.59
#